data_12ad6714e0c0479b6cc9f418bd7eb423
#
_entry.id   12ad6714e0c0479b6cc9f418bd7eb423
#
_cell.length_a   1.000
_cell.length_b   1.000
_cell.length_c   1.000
_cell.angle_alpha   90.00
_cell.angle_beta   90.00
_cell.angle_gamma   90.00
#
_symmetry.space_group_name_H-M   'P 1'
#
loop_
_entity.id
_entity.type
_entity.pdbx_description
1 polymer ?
#
loop_
_entity_poly.entity_id
_entity_poly.type
_entity_poly.pdbx_seq_one_letter_code
_entity_poly.pdbx_strand_id
1 'polypeptide(L)'
;MCSCAGQDNGKDDFITISIDPEDSQIVSIADFFEKIAIVPLETNDTILINAVYNIIPLNKRLYILDRRSSSVFIFSDHGEAKAVIHDQGDGPNKYTNASSIAVNGEKKELYVMDNRLKKKFVYDLNGRLLRVD
;
A
#
# COMPACT_ATOMS: atom_id res chain seq x y z
N MET A 1 -52.32 -6.79 30.31
CA MET A 1 -52.12 -7.75 29.21
C MET A 1 -51.72 -6.99 27.96
N CYS A 2 -50.45 -6.90 27.68
CA CYS A 2 -49.94 -6.47 26.38
C CYS A 2 -48.85 -7.43 25.99
N SER A 3 -49.19 -8.30 25.07
CA SER A 3 -48.28 -9.20 24.40
C SER A 3 -47.64 -8.43 23.24
N CYS A 4 -46.35 -8.14 23.33
CA CYS A 4 -45.56 -7.72 22.19
C CYS A 4 -44.61 -8.88 21.84
N ALA A 5 -45.11 -9.78 21.00
CA ALA A 5 -44.28 -10.71 20.27
C ALA A 5 -43.86 -10.05 18.95
N GLY A 6 -42.70 -9.49 18.93
CA GLY A 6 -41.98 -9.08 17.73
C GLY A 6 -40.77 -10.00 17.60
N GLN A 7 -40.93 -11.17 16.98
CA GLN A 7 -39.81 -11.97 16.52
C GLN A 7 -39.32 -11.35 15.19
N ASP A 8 -38.29 -10.57 15.30
CA ASP A 8 -37.48 -10.21 14.12
C ASP A 8 -36.46 -11.35 13.89
N ASN A 9 -36.85 -12.31 13.06
CA ASN A 9 -35.96 -13.35 12.57
C ASN A 9 -35.08 -12.80 11.41
N GLY A 10 -34.22 -11.85 11.73
CA GLY A 10 -33.08 -11.57 10.88
C GLY A 10 -32.13 -12.76 10.92
N LYS A 11 -32.23 -13.65 9.95
CA LYS A 11 -31.15 -14.58 9.67
C LYS A 11 -29.97 -13.78 9.14
N ASP A 12 -29.12 -13.37 10.06
CA ASP A 12 -27.76 -12.98 9.71
C ASP A 12 -27.06 -14.26 9.23
N ASP A 13 -26.93 -14.43 7.91
CA ASP A 13 -26.15 -15.49 7.30
C ASP A 13 -24.65 -15.21 7.55
N PHE A 14 -24.24 -15.44 8.80
CA PHE A 14 -22.80 -15.44 9.13
C PHE A 14 -22.16 -16.69 8.58
N ILE A 15 -21.15 -16.54 7.73
CA ILE A 15 -20.28 -17.64 7.33
C ILE A 15 -19.33 -17.90 8.51
N THR A 16 -19.52 -19.03 9.18
CA THR A 16 -18.61 -19.47 10.23
C THR A 16 -17.49 -20.27 9.61
N ILE A 17 -16.25 -19.78 9.74
CA ILE A 17 -15.04 -20.49 9.36
C ILE A 17 -14.45 -21.11 10.61
N SER A 18 -14.39 -22.45 10.66
CA SER A 18 -13.71 -23.17 11.72
C SER A 18 -12.27 -23.42 11.32
N ILE A 19 -11.34 -22.96 12.15
CA ILE A 19 -9.90 -23.15 11.96
C ILE A 19 -9.41 -24.07 13.06
N ASP A 20 -8.87 -25.24 12.68
CA ASP A 20 -8.19 -26.14 13.61
C ASP A 20 -6.67 -25.91 13.53
N PRO A 21 -6.04 -25.34 14.56
CA PRO A 21 -4.61 -25.08 14.54
C PRO A 21 -3.75 -26.35 14.55
N GLU A 22 -4.32 -27.49 14.95
CA GLU A 22 -3.63 -28.78 14.98
C GLU A 22 -3.61 -29.49 13.62
N ASP A 23 -4.55 -29.14 12.72
CA ASP A 23 -4.61 -29.61 11.34
C ASP A 23 -3.78 -28.70 10.40
N SER A 24 -2.58 -28.36 10.81
CA SER A 24 -1.67 -27.56 9.98
C SER A 24 -0.95 -28.43 8.95
N GLN A 25 -1.17 -28.15 7.69
CA GLN A 25 -0.46 -28.80 6.57
C GLN A 25 0.67 -27.89 6.07
N ILE A 26 1.83 -28.50 5.81
CA ILE A 26 2.91 -27.81 5.09
C ILE A 26 2.50 -27.75 3.62
N VAL A 27 2.18 -26.55 3.14
CA VAL A 27 1.84 -26.32 1.74
C VAL A 27 3.01 -25.66 1.01
N SER A 28 3.26 -26.10 -0.21
CA SER A 28 4.29 -25.49 -1.04
C SER A 28 3.80 -24.16 -1.62
N ILE A 29 4.69 -23.19 -1.75
CA ILE A 29 4.40 -21.93 -2.48
C ILE A 29 3.90 -22.23 -3.90
N ALA A 30 4.41 -23.29 -4.54
CA ALA A 30 3.99 -23.70 -5.87
C ALA A 30 2.51 -24.14 -5.98
N ASP A 31 1.87 -24.49 -4.85
CA ASP A 31 0.45 -24.86 -4.83
C ASP A 31 -0.47 -23.62 -4.95
N PHE A 32 0.07 -22.42 -4.66
CA PHE A 32 -0.69 -21.16 -4.72
C PHE A 32 -0.29 -20.24 -5.86
N PHE A 33 0.91 -20.39 -6.41
CA PHE A 33 1.44 -19.48 -7.42
C PHE A 33 1.91 -20.26 -8.65
N GLU A 34 1.35 -19.93 -9.79
CA GLU A 34 1.76 -20.51 -11.08
C GLU A 34 3.13 -19.97 -11.54
N LYS A 35 3.48 -18.74 -11.11
CA LYS A 35 4.70 -18.08 -11.53
C LYS A 35 5.29 -17.24 -10.40
N ILE A 36 6.58 -17.42 -10.18
CA ILE A 36 7.38 -16.57 -9.28
C ILE A 36 8.43 -15.85 -10.14
N ALA A 37 8.56 -14.55 -9.94
CA ALA A 37 9.59 -13.73 -10.55
C ALA A 37 10.38 -12.98 -9.48
N ILE A 38 11.69 -12.92 -9.66
CA ILE A 38 12.58 -12.11 -8.81
C ILE A 38 12.95 -10.86 -9.62
N VAL A 39 12.66 -9.70 -9.07
CA VAL A 39 12.98 -8.40 -9.67
C VAL A 39 14.06 -7.74 -8.81
N PRO A 40 15.32 -7.72 -9.26
CA PRO A 40 16.36 -6.97 -8.56
C PRO A 40 16.09 -5.47 -8.73
N LEU A 41 16.08 -4.72 -7.62
CA LEU A 41 15.89 -3.28 -7.66
C LEU A 41 17.24 -2.58 -7.79
N GLU A 42 17.31 -1.57 -8.66
CA GLU A 42 18.47 -0.70 -8.76
C GLU A 42 18.75 -0.01 -7.43
N THR A 43 19.98 -0.07 -6.97
CA THR A 43 20.45 0.58 -5.74
C THR A 43 21.69 1.41 -6.03
N ASN A 44 21.72 2.63 -5.49
CA ASN A 44 22.89 3.52 -5.54
C ASN A 44 22.85 4.44 -4.32
N ASP A 45 23.78 5.39 -4.23
CA ASP A 45 23.91 6.29 -3.07
C ASP A 45 22.65 7.15 -2.80
N THR A 46 21.81 7.37 -3.81
CA THR A 46 20.56 8.13 -3.70
C THR A 46 19.32 7.25 -3.61
N ILE A 47 19.44 5.97 -3.97
CA ILE A 47 18.35 4.98 -3.98
C ILE A 47 18.72 3.87 -3.01
N LEU A 48 18.48 4.13 -1.74
CA LEU A 48 18.72 3.16 -0.67
C LEU A 48 17.42 2.93 0.09
N ILE A 49 16.88 1.72 -0.05
CA ILE A 49 15.67 1.31 0.67
C ILE A 49 16.09 0.69 2.00
N ASN A 50 15.59 1.24 3.10
CA ASN A 50 15.92 0.79 4.45
C ASN A 50 14.86 -0.16 5.02
N ALA A 51 13.59 0.17 4.85
CA ALA A 51 12.48 -0.57 5.42
C ALA A 51 11.25 -0.50 4.52
N VAL A 52 11.06 -1.52 3.70
CA VAL A 52 9.87 -1.64 2.86
C VAL A 52 8.64 -1.82 3.75
N TYR A 53 7.70 -0.90 3.64
CA TYR A 53 6.43 -0.96 4.37
C TYR A 53 5.27 -1.38 3.47
N ASN A 54 5.24 -0.87 2.25
CA ASN A 54 4.21 -1.19 1.27
C ASN A 54 4.77 -1.21 -0.15
N ILE A 55 4.27 -2.11 -0.98
CA ILE A 55 4.59 -2.22 -2.40
C ILE A 55 3.28 -2.27 -3.17
N ILE A 56 3.11 -1.37 -4.13
CA ILE A 56 1.94 -1.35 -5.01
C ILE A 56 2.41 -1.50 -6.46
N PRO A 57 2.16 -2.65 -7.09
CA PRO A 57 2.39 -2.82 -8.52
C PRO A 57 1.24 -2.22 -9.33
N LEU A 58 1.54 -1.36 -10.28
CA LEU A 58 0.55 -0.80 -11.22
C LEU A 58 1.22 -0.37 -12.53
N ASN A 59 0.62 -0.73 -13.68
CA ASN A 59 1.03 -0.26 -15.00
C ASN A 59 2.54 -0.41 -15.28
N LYS A 60 3.09 -1.59 -15.04
CA LYS A 60 4.52 -1.92 -15.20
C LYS A 60 5.43 -1.05 -14.34
N ARG A 61 4.95 -0.63 -13.18
CA ARG A 61 5.72 0.10 -12.17
C ARG A 61 5.49 -0.49 -10.79
N LEU A 62 6.46 -0.30 -9.93
CA LEU A 62 6.42 -0.63 -8.52
C LEU A 62 6.55 0.67 -7.72
N TYR A 63 5.55 0.94 -6.88
CA TYR A 63 5.57 2.07 -5.95
C TYR A 63 5.87 1.50 -4.56
N ILE A 64 7.01 1.88 -4.00
CA ILE A 64 7.53 1.30 -2.75
C ILE A 64 7.62 2.40 -1.71
N LEU A 65 6.88 2.24 -0.61
CA LEU A 65 7.01 3.10 0.56
C LEU A 65 8.10 2.55 1.49
N ASP A 66 9.16 3.32 1.67
CA ASP A 66 10.09 3.15 2.77
C ASP A 66 9.68 4.06 3.93
N ARG A 67 9.15 3.43 4.97
CA ARG A 67 8.63 4.15 6.12
C ARG A 67 9.73 4.78 6.97
N ARG A 68 10.92 4.21 6.98
CA ARG A 68 12.03 4.69 7.80
C ARG A 68 12.60 5.99 7.27
N SER A 69 12.77 6.07 5.95
CA SER A 69 13.22 7.29 5.28
C SER A 69 12.08 8.24 4.91
N SER A 70 10.80 7.84 5.14
CA SER A 70 9.62 8.56 4.66
C SER A 70 9.69 8.90 3.18
N SER A 71 10.17 7.95 2.37
CA SER A 71 10.37 8.12 0.93
C SER A 71 9.49 7.16 0.15
N VAL A 72 9.06 7.58 -1.03
CA VAL A 72 8.39 6.70 -1.98
C VAL A 72 9.29 6.54 -3.19
N PHE A 73 9.69 5.30 -3.44
CA PHE A 73 10.49 4.94 -4.60
C PHE A 73 9.59 4.42 -5.72
N ILE A 74 9.85 4.85 -6.94
CA ILE A 74 9.13 4.42 -8.13
C ILE A 74 10.12 3.70 -9.04
N PHE A 75 9.86 2.40 -9.28
CA PHE A 75 10.65 1.57 -10.18
C PHE A 75 9.82 1.11 -11.38
N SER A 76 10.50 0.68 -12.45
CA SER A 76 9.89 -0.13 -13.47
C SER A 76 9.61 -1.55 -12.96
N ASP A 77 8.84 -2.34 -13.71
CA ASP A 77 8.62 -3.77 -13.46
C ASP A 77 9.89 -4.63 -13.62
N HIS A 78 10.95 -4.05 -14.15
CA HIS A 78 12.29 -4.67 -14.25
C HIS A 78 13.27 -4.19 -13.17
N GLY A 79 12.82 -3.32 -12.26
CA GLY A 79 13.60 -2.85 -11.11
C GLY A 79 14.46 -1.61 -11.37
N GLU A 80 14.35 -0.97 -12.53
CA GLU A 80 15.04 0.29 -12.81
C GLU A 80 14.38 1.45 -12.02
N ALA A 81 15.17 2.27 -11.38
CA ALA A 81 14.69 3.45 -10.67
C ALA A 81 14.17 4.52 -11.65
N LYS A 82 12.98 5.02 -11.39
CA LYS A 82 12.33 6.07 -12.21
C LYS A 82 12.21 7.38 -11.48
N ALA A 83 11.88 7.35 -10.20
CA ALA A 83 11.78 8.55 -9.36
C ALA A 83 11.86 8.20 -7.88
N VAL A 84 12.20 9.19 -7.07
CA VAL A 84 12.13 9.15 -5.61
C VAL A 84 11.37 10.39 -5.14
N ILE A 85 10.34 10.17 -4.33
CA ILE A 85 9.64 11.25 -3.63
C ILE A 85 10.18 11.27 -2.20
N HIS A 86 10.81 12.37 -1.82
CA HIS A 86 11.31 12.62 -0.48
C HIS A 86 10.99 14.06 -0.09
N ASP A 87 9.69 14.35 0.01
CA ASP A 87 9.19 15.69 0.36
C ASP A 87 8.95 15.83 1.87
N GLN A 88 9.78 15.17 2.68
CA GLN A 88 9.71 15.28 4.13
C GLN A 88 10.29 16.64 4.58
N GLY A 89 9.58 17.31 5.49
CA GLY A 89 10.07 18.57 6.07
C GLY A 89 8.96 19.48 6.55
N ASP A 90 9.35 20.73 6.83
CA ASP A 90 8.43 21.78 7.23
C ASP A 90 8.03 22.61 6.01
N GLY A 91 6.74 22.83 5.84
CA GLY A 91 6.23 23.65 4.75
C GLY A 91 4.86 23.18 4.22
N PRO A 92 4.17 24.01 3.43
CA PRO A 92 2.79 23.72 3.00
C PRO A 92 2.68 22.52 2.07
N ASN A 93 3.72 22.22 1.31
CA ASN A 93 3.77 21.13 0.34
C ASN A 93 4.63 19.95 0.80
N LYS A 94 4.92 19.88 2.10
CA LYS A 94 5.78 18.84 2.69
C LYS A 94 5.01 18.05 3.73
N TYR A 95 5.23 16.73 3.73
CA TYR A 95 4.72 15.87 4.78
C TYR A 95 5.76 15.71 5.90
N THR A 96 5.29 15.46 7.11
CA THR A 96 6.18 15.17 8.25
C THR A 96 6.56 13.70 8.29
N ASN A 97 5.64 12.83 7.84
CA ASN A 97 5.86 11.40 7.80
C ASN A 97 4.96 10.76 6.73
N ALA A 98 5.55 10.05 5.79
CA ALA A 98 4.81 9.22 4.85
C ALA A 98 4.29 7.97 5.57
N SER A 99 3.02 7.98 5.97
CA SER A 99 2.40 6.92 6.77
C SER A 99 1.90 5.76 5.90
N SER A 100 1.37 6.06 4.73
CA SER A 100 0.87 5.08 3.76
C SER A 100 0.82 5.68 2.36
N ILE A 101 0.75 4.81 1.35
CA ILE A 101 0.56 5.18 -0.04
C ILE A 101 -0.63 4.46 -0.65
N ALA A 102 -1.22 5.06 -1.67
CA ALA A 102 -2.19 4.43 -2.54
C ALA A 102 -2.01 4.93 -3.98
N VAL A 103 -2.36 4.13 -4.97
CA VAL A 103 -2.23 4.49 -6.38
C VAL A 103 -3.58 4.32 -7.07
N ASN A 104 -4.02 5.35 -7.80
CA ASN A 104 -5.21 5.31 -8.63
C ASN A 104 -4.81 5.32 -10.11
N GLY A 105 -5.01 4.20 -10.79
CA GLY A 105 -4.64 4.05 -12.19
C GLY A 105 -5.49 4.85 -13.16
N GLU A 106 -6.79 5.04 -12.86
CA GLU A 106 -7.73 5.79 -13.69
C GLU A 106 -7.41 7.28 -13.65
N LYS A 107 -7.20 7.82 -12.46
CA LYS A 107 -6.83 9.23 -12.26
C LYS A 107 -5.36 9.51 -12.53
N LYS A 108 -4.54 8.47 -12.69
CA LYS A 108 -3.08 8.56 -12.80
C LYS A 108 -2.45 9.33 -11.64
N GLU A 109 -2.91 9.05 -10.44
CA GLU A 109 -2.50 9.73 -9.22
C GLU A 109 -1.89 8.74 -8.21
N LEU A 110 -0.81 9.16 -7.56
CA LEU A 110 -0.21 8.53 -6.41
C LEU A 110 -0.50 9.39 -5.18
N TYR A 111 -1.02 8.77 -4.14
CA TYR A 111 -1.35 9.42 -2.89
C TYR A 111 -0.33 9.06 -1.83
N VAL A 112 0.22 10.05 -1.15
CA VAL A 112 1.03 9.89 0.06
C VAL A 112 0.24 10.48 1.22
N MET A 113 -0.02 9.67 2.23
CA MET A 113 -0.81 10.06 3.40
C MET A 113 0.10 10.42 4.55
N ASP A 114 -0.16 11.56 5.19
CA ASP A 114 0.43 11.93 6.47
C ASP A 114 -0.65 11.90 7.55
N ASN A 115 -0.63 10.85 8.38
CA ASN A 115 -1.62 10.68 9.43
C ASN A 115 -1.48 11.69 10.56
N ARG A 116 -0.30 12.28 10.74
CA ARG A 116 -0.07 13.32 11.77
C ARG A 116 -0.67 14.64 11.36
N LEU A 117 -0.45 15.04 10.12
CA LEU A 117 -1.02 16.27 9.56
C LEU A 117 -2.47 16.10 9.12
N LYS A 118 -2.96 14.84 9.01
CA LYS A 118 -4.26 14.49 8.41
C LYS A 118 -4.41 15.04 7.00
N LYS A 119 -3.32 14.97 6.24
CA LYS A 119 -3.23 15.47 4.87
C LYS A 119 -2.92 14.36 3.89
N LYS A 120 -3.36 14.56 2.66
CA LYS A 120 -3.09 13.72 1.52
C LYS A 120 -2.33 14.52 0.47
N PHE A 121 -1.12 14.10 0.17
CA PHE A 121 -0.27 14.67 -0.86
C PHE A 121 -0.50 13.88 -2.14
N VAL A 122 -0.90 14.56 -3.20
CA VAL A 122 -1.27 13.94 -4.47
C VAL A 122 -0.18 14.24 -5.49
N TYR A 123 0.40 13.18 -6.01
CA TYR A 123 1.44 13.20 -7.04
C TYR A 123 0.90 12.59 -8.33
N ASP A 124 1.50 12.94 -9.46
CA ASP A 124 1.34 12.14 -10.67
C ASP A 124 2.11 10.79 -10.54
N LEU A 125 1.91 9.89 -11.49
CA LEU A 125 2.58 8.59 -11.47
C LEU A 125 4.10 8.66 -11.69
N ASN A 126 4.66 9.83 -11.99
CA ASN A 126 6.10 10.07 -12.13
C ASN A 126 6.72 10.72 -10.89
N GLY A 127 5.92 11.00 -9.86
CA GLY A 127 6.39 11.57 -8.60
C GLY A 127 6.40 13.10 -8.55
N ARG A 128 5.72 13.80 -9.46
CA ARG A 128 5.54 15.24 -9.40
C ARG A 128 4.32 15.59 -8.54
N LEU A 129 4.51 16.46 -7.54
CA LEU A 129 3.41 16.94 -6.71
C LEU A 129 2.38 17.72 -7.54
N LEU A 130 1.11 17.35 -7.41
CA LEU A 130 -0.02 18.00 -8.07
C LEU A 130 -0.79 18.92 -7.11
N ARG A 131 -1.08 18.44 -5.90
CA ARG A 131 -1.83 19.18 -4.88
C ARG A 131 -1.71 18.53 -3.50
N VAL A 132 -2.16 19.25 -2.51
CA VAL A 132 -2.31 18.78 -1.12
C VAL A 132 -3.78 18.94 -0.72
N ASP A 133 -4.39 17.85 -0.24
CA ASP A 133 -5.80 17.77 0.18
C ASP A 133 -5.87 17.52 1.69
#